data_a1bfcffb98597a6cb384b54def74ab98
#
_entry.id   a1bfcffb98597a6cb384b54def74ab98
#
_cell.length_a   1.000
_cell.length_b   1.000
_cell.length_c   1.000
_cell.angle_alpha   90.00
_cell.angle_beta   90.00
_cell.angle_gamma   90.00
#
_symmetry.space_group_name_H-M   'P 1'
#
loop_
_entity.id
_entity.type
_entity.pdbx_description
1 polymer ?
#
loop_
_entity_poly.entity_id
_entity_poly.type
_entity_poly.pdbx_seq_one_letter_code
_entity_poly.pdbx_strand_id
1 'polypeptide(L)' 'MIRIVVAGASGWVGRELVRAVAAAGDLSLVGAVARSAAGRDAGEVAGGPALGLAVSATLAEALAVPSDVVVDYTKPMW' A
#
# COMPACT_ATOMS: atom_id res chain seq x y z
N MET A 1 -6.32 -9.10 13.22
CA MET A 1 -5.44 -8.72 12.11
C MET A 1 -5.02 -7.28 12.22
N ILE A 2 -3.77 -7.01 11.96
CA ILE A 2 -3.25 -5.64 11.94
C ILE A 2 -3.51 -5.06 10.56
N ARG A 3 -4.17 -3.91 10.50
CA ARG A 3 -4.51 -3.23 9.26
C ARG A 3 -3.41 -2.25 8.90
N ILE A 4 -2.84 -2.41 7.70
CA ILE A 4 -1.65 -1.69 7.25
C ILE A 4 -1.99 -0.82 6.04
N VAL A 5 -1.50 0.42 6.05
CA VAL A 5 -1.49 1.31 4.88
C VAL A 5 -0.03 1.51 4.47
N VAL A 6 0.26 1.32 3.19
CA VAL A 6 1.60 1.55 2.65
C VAL A 6 1.56 2.80 1.77
N ALA A 7 2.26 3.85 2.18
CA ALA A 7 2.45 5.06 1.38
C ALA A 7 3.76 4.92 0.59
N GLY A 8 3.74 5.31 -0.68
CA GLY A 8 4.86 5.08 -1.58
C GLY A 8 4.83 3.67 -2.19
N ALA A 9 3.63 3.13 -2.41
CA ALA A 9 3.43 1.75 -2.83
C ALA A 9 4.02 1.41 -4.19
N SER A 10 4.19 2.41 -5.07
CA SER A 10 4.79 2.19 -6.39
C SER A 10 6.31 2.25 -6.38
N GLY A 11 6.91 2.71 -5.28
CA GLY A 11 8.36 2.73 -5.13
C GLY A 11 8.92 1.33 -4.89
N TRP A 12 10.23 1.20 -5.01
CA TRP A 12 10.89 -0.09 -4.89
C TRP A 12 10.59 -0.78 -3.55
N VAL A 13 10.83 -0.09 -2.44
CA VAL A 13 10.59 -0.64 -1.11
C VAL A 13 9.09 -0.80 -0.86
N GLY A 14 8.29 0.15 -1.32
CA GLY A 14 6.83 0.10 -1.15
C GLY A 14 6.22 -1.13 -1.81
N ARG A 15 6.67 -1.49 -3.01
CA ARG A 15 6.18 -2.68 -3.70
C ARG A 15 6.53 -3.96 -2.94
N GLU A 16 7.74 -4.03 -2.38
CA GLU A 16 8.14 -5.17 -1.55
C GLU A 16 7.26 -5.29 -0.31
N LEU A 17 6.95 -4.16 0.32
CA LEU A 17 6.09 -4.15 1.50
C LEU A 17 4.66 -4.58 1.16
N VAL A 18 4.11 -4.13 0.04
CA VAL A 18 2.77 -4.55 -0.38
C VAL A 18 2.72 -6.06 -0.52
N ARG A 19 3.72 -6.66 -1.17
CA ARG A 19 3.77 -8.10 -1.34
C ARG A 19 3.94 -8.83 -0.01
N ALA A 20 4.78 -8.32 0.86
CA ALA A 20 5.03 -8.92 2.17
C ALA A 20 3.77 -8.90 3.04
N VAL A 21 3.06 -7.77 3.07
CA VAL A 21 1.82 -7.64 3.83
C VAL A 21 0.74 -8.57 3.26
N ALA A 22 0.63 -8.63 1.94
CA ALA A 22 -0.37 -9.48 1.30
C ALA A 22 -0.13 -10.97 1.58
N ALA A 23 1.13 -11.37 1.73
CA ALA A 23 1.49 -12.76 2.00
C ALA A 23 1.39 -13.13 3.48
N ALA A 24 1.38 -12.15 4.38
CA ALA A 24 1.36 -12.41 5.81
C ALA A 24 -0.07 -12.75 6.27
N GLY A 25 -0.21 -13.83 7.02
CA GLY A 25 -1.53 -14.29 7.46
C GLY A 25 -2.16 -13.47 8.57
N ASP A 26 -1.37 -12.68 9.28
CA ASP A 26 -1.82 -11.86 10.41
C ASP A 26 -1.86 -10.36 10.10
N LEU A 27 -1.60 -9.99 8.85
CA LEU A 27 -1.65 -8.59 8.41
C LEU A 27 -2.70 -8.43 7.32
N SER A 28 -3.32 -7.25 7.27
CA SER A 28 -4.30 -6.91 6.24
C SER A 28 -3.90 -5.60 5.58
N LEU A 29 -3.67 -5.62 4.28
CA LEU A 29 -3.40 -4.40 3.53
C LEU A 29 -4.74 -3.72 3.25
N VAL A 30 -4.97 -2.57 3.89
CA VAL A 30 -6.23 -1.84 3.74
C VAL A 30 -6.07 -0.54 2.95
N GLY A 31 -4.85 -0.14 2.63
CA GLY A 31 -4.60 1.04 1.82
C GLY A 31 -3.22 1.04 1.20
N ALA A 32 -3.12 1.63 0.02
CA ALA A 32 -1.86 1.83 -0.67
C ALA A 32 -1.92 3.21 -1.32
N VAL A 33 -0.84 3.99 -1.24
CA VAL A 33 -0.78 5.36 -1.74
C VAL A 33 0.36 5.51 -2.71
N ALA A 34 0.07 5.97 -3.92
CA ALA A 34 1.08 6.32 -4.92
C ALA A 34 0.43 7.17 -5.99
N ARG A 35 0.90 8.41 -6.18
CA ARG A 35 0.27 9.31 -7.15
C ARG A 35 0.34 8.79 -8.58
N SER A 36 1.47 8.20 -8.95
CA SER A 36 1.67 7.71 -10.32
C SER A 36 0.87 6.45 -10.65
N ALA A 37 0.37 5.75 -9.63
CA ALA A 37 -0.34 4.50 -9.80
C ALA A 37 -1.79 4.56 -9.29
N ALA A 38 -2.30 5.76 -9.00
CA ALA A 38 -3.65 5.93 -8.46
C ALA A 38 -4.70 5.29 -9.37
N GLY A 39 -5.64 4.57 -8.78
CA GLY A 39 -6.70 3.87 -9.50
C GLY A 39 -6.32 2.47 -9.95
N ARG A 40 -5.04 2.11 -9.94
CA ARG A 40 -4.61 0.76 -10.30
C ARG A 40 -4.68 -0.17 -9.09
N ASP A 41 -4.75 -1.47 -9.34
CA ASP A 41 -4.76 -2.44 -8.25
C ASP A 41 -3.40 -2.49 -7.56
N ALA A 42 -3.40 -2.48 -6.23
CA ALA A 42 -2.18 -2.46 -5.44
C ALA A 42 -1.32 -3.72 -5.65
N GLY A 43 -1.95 -4.88 -5.77
CA GLY A 43 -1.24 -6.12 -6.02
C GLY A 43 -0.54 -6.12 -7.37
N GLU A 44 -1.22 -5.63 -8.40
CA GLU A 44 -0.65 -5.55 -9.74
C GLU A 44 0.49 -4.53 -9.81
N VAL A 45 0.34 -3.40 -9.14
CA VAL A 45 1.41 -2.39 -9.05
C VAL A 45 2.65 -3.01 -8.39
N ALA A 46 2.46 -3.89 -7.42
CA ALA A 46 3.56 -4.56 -6.75
C ALA A 46 4.18 -5.72 -7.56
N GLY A 47 3.61 -6.01 -8.73
CA GLY A 47 4.11 -7.08 -9.59
C GLY A 47 3.57 -8.46 -9.26
N GLY A 48 2.49 -8.55 -8.52
CA GLY A 48 1.84 -9.80 -8.14
C GLY A 48 0.40 -9.87 -8.60
N PRO A 49 -0.35 -10.84 -8.08
CA PRO A 49 -1.77 -10.97 -8.42
C PRO A 49 -2.59 -9.83 -7.83
N ALA A 50 -3.72 -9.56 -8.46
CA ALA A 50 -4.64 -8.51 -8.01
C ALA A 50 -5.12 -8.78 -6.59
N LEU A 51 -5.16 -7.73 -5.76
CA LEU A 51 -5.63 -7.82 -4.38
C LEU A 51 -7.05 -7.25 -4.20
N GLY A 52 -7.60 -6.63 -5.24
CA GLY A 52 -8.91 -5.99 -5.14
C GLY A 52 -8.87 -4.68 -4.38
N LEU A 53 -7.70 -4.05 -4.28
CA LEU A 53 -7.49 -2.80 -3.55
C LEU A 53 -6.92 -1.76 -4.50
N ALA A 54 -7.67 -0.70 -4.77
CA ALA A 54 -7.20 0.38 -5.62
C ALA A 54 -6.19 1.27 -4.89
N VAL A 55 -5.13 1.65 -5.58
CA VAL A 55 -4.14 2.59 -5.05
C VAL A 55 -4.75 3.99 -5.00
N SER A 56 -4.59 4.66 -3.88
CA SER A 56 -5.07 6.04 -3.67
C SER A 56 -4.00 7.04 -4.09
N ALA A 57 -4.43 8.22 -4.53
CA ALA A 57 -3.52 9.29 -4.91
C ALA A 57 -2.94 10.01 -3.68
N THR A 58 -3.67 10.03 -2.57
CA THR A 58 -3.25 10.73 -1.35
C THR A 58 -3.41 9.84 -0.13
N LEU A 59 -2.64 10.15 0.90
CA LEU A 59 -2.74 9.45 2.18
C LEU A 59 -4.12 9.68 2.81
N ALA A 60 -4.68 10.86 2.67
CA ALA A 60 -6.01 11.16 3.22
C ALA A 60 -7.08 10.23 2.67
N GLU A 61 -7.02 9.90 1.38
CA GLU A 61 -7.95 8.96 0.79
C GLU A 61 -7.78 7.55 1.37
N ALA A 62 -6.54 7.12 1.53
CA ALA A 62 -6.26 5.79 2.08
C ALA A 62 -6.69 5.69 3.55
N LEU A 63 -6.57 6.77 4.32
CA LEU A 63 -6.93 6.81 5.72
C LEU A 63 -8.43 6.91 5.98
N ALA A 64 -9.24 7.04 4.93
CA ALA A 64 -10.69 6.96 5.07
C ALA A 64 -11.15 5.60 5.58
N VAL A 65 -10.32 4.57 5.37
CA VAL A 65 -10.55 3.23 5.92
C VAL A 65 -9.74 3.11 7.22
N PRO A 66 -10.31 2.57 8.32
CA PRO A 66 -9.56 2.42 9.56
C PRO A 66 -8.29 1.58 9.37
N SER A 67 -7.20 2.03 9.97
CA SER A 67 -5.91 1.33 9.90
C SER A 67 -5.20 1.40 11.24
N ASP A 68 -4.30 0.45 11.47
CA ASP A 68 -3.54 0.38 12.72
C ASP A 68 -2.13 0.92 12.54
N VAL A 69 -1.55 0.73 11.36
CA VAL A 69 -0.17 1.15 11.08
C VAL A 69 -0.10 1.76 9.69
N VAL A 70 0.62 2.87 9.56
CA VAL A 70 0.95 3.48 8.27
C VAL A 70 2.45 3.40 8.10
N VAL A 71 2.89 2.79 7.00
CA VAL A 71 4.30 2.73 6.62
C VAL A 71 4.51 3.67 5.46
N ASP A 72 5.37 4.67 5.63
CA ASP A 72 5.54 5.76 4.66
C ASP A 72 6.95 5.75 4.06
N TYR A 73 7.01 5.47 2.76
CA TYR A 73 8.24 5.50 1.98
C TYR A 73 8.13 6.49 0.82
N THR A 74 7.29 7.51 0.96
CA THR A 74 7.10 8.52 -0.09
C THR A 74 8.28 9.45 -0.25
N LYS A 75 9.09 9.62 0.79
CA LYS A 75 10.25 10.51 0.78
C LYS A 75 11.46 9.80 1.34
N PRO A 76 12.52 9.64 0.53
CA PRO A 76 13.81 9.19 1.07
C PRO A 76 14.32 10.19 2.09
N MET A 77 14.96 9.70 3.11
CA MET A 77 15.45 10.54 4.21
C MET A 77 16.87 11.07 3.97
N TRP A 78 17.47 10.70 2.88
CA TRP A 78 18.88 11.03 2.59
C TRP A 78 19.10 11.60 1.20
#